data_14da2e5c29fc513b225fa6716a1a21fe
#
_entry.id   14da2e5c29fc513b225fa6716a1a21fe
#
_cell.length_a   1.000
_cell.length_b   1.000
_cell.length_c   1.000
_cell.angle_alpha   90.00
_cell.angle_beta   90.00
_cell.angle_gamma   90.00
#
_symmetry.space_group_name_H-M   'P 1'
#
loop_
_entity.id
_entity.type
_entity.pdbx_description
1 polymer ?
#
loop_
_entity_poly.entity_id
_entity_poly.type
_entity_poly.pdbx_seq_one_letter_code
_entity_poly.pdbx_strand_id
1 'polypeptide(L)' 'MSDVDELKLKVRKLNAQATQAKMDLHDLSEELPTNWEKILEVAQTAYDAHKTLMAARN' A
#
# COMPACT_ATOMS: atom_id res chain seq x y z
N MET A 1 -11.12 -24.91 4.07
CA MET A 1 -10.99 -23.87 3.04
C MET A 1 -9.98 -24.30 2.00
N SER A 2 -10.24 -23.95 0.75
CA SER A 2 -9.30 -24.27 -0.31
C SER A 2 -8.15 -23.25 -0.33
N ASP A 3 -7.02 -23.64 -0.89
CA ASP A 3 -5.87 -22.73 -1.05
C ASP A 3 -6.24 -21.51 -1.89
N VAL A 4 -7.18 -21.68 -2.83
CA VAL A 4 -7.65 -20.58 -3.67
C VAL A 4 -8.35 -19.51 -2.84
N ASP A 5 -9.18 -19.94 -1.88
CA ASP A 5 -9.89 -18.99 -1.01
C ASP A 5 -8.93 -18.23 -0.11
N GLU A 6 -7.91 -18.91 0.41
CA GLU A 6 -6.89 -18.28 1.25
C GLU A 6 -6.10 -17.26 0.43
N LEU A 7 -5.77 -17.59 -0.81
CA LEU A 7 -5.05 -16.69 -1.69
C LEU A 7 -5.88 -15.45 -2.00
N LYS A 8 -7.19 -15.62 -2.26
CA LYS A 8 -8.08 -14.49 -2.52
C LYS A 8 -8.17 -13.57 -1.33
N LEU A 9 -8.27 -14.11 -0.11
CA LEU A 9 -8.29 -13.31 1.10
C LEU A 9 -7.00 -12.54 1.29
N LYS A 10 -5.88 -13.19 1.02
CA LYS A 10 -4.58 -12.56 1.13
C LYS A 10 -4.44 -11.38 0.15
N VAL A 11 -4.86 -11.60 -1.11
CA VAL A 11 -4.80 -10.53 -2.12
C VAL A 11 -5.71 -9.36 -1.74
N ARG A 12 -6.91 -9.64 -1.23
CA ARG A 12 -7.80 -8.57 -0.76
C ARG A 12 -7.17 -7.73 0.35
N LYS A 13 -6.53 -8.41 1.30
CA LYS A 13 -5.87 -7.74 2.41
C LYS A 13 -4.73 -6.87 1.93
N LEU A 14 -3.90 -7.41 1.03
CA LEU A 14 -2.78 -6.66 0.46
C LEU A 14 -3.27 -5.48 -0.38
N ASN A 15 -4.37 -5.67 -1.10
CA ASN A 15 -4.96 -4.59 -1.88
C ASN A 15 -5.46 -3.47 -0.97
N ALA A 16 -6.09 -3.81 0.16
CA ALA A 16 -6.55 -2.82 1.12
C ALA A 16 -5.38 -2.04 1.72
N GLN A 17 -4.29 -2.73 2.04
CA GLN A 17 -3.08 -2.09 2.56
C GLN A 17 -2.44 -1.15 1.54
N ALA A 18 -2.38 -1.59 0.28
CA ALA A 18 -1.83 -0.76 -0.79
C ALA A 18 -2.70 0.47 -1.04
N THR A 19 -4.03 0.31 -0.98
CA THR A 19 -4.95 1.42 -1.13
C THR A 19 -4.79 2.43 0.01
N GLN A 20 -4.65 1.96 1.24
CA GLN A 20 -4.43 2.84 2.38
C GLN A 20 -3.11 3.60 2.23
N ALA A 21 -2.05 2.91 1.82
CA ALA A 21 -0.75 3.55 1.62
C ALA A 21 -0.81 4.61 0.50
N LYS A 22 -1.56 4.32 -0.56
CA LYS A 22 -1.80 5.28 -1.64
C LYS A 22 -2.50 6.54 -1.11
N MET A 23 -3.52 6.35 -0.28
CA MET A 23 -4.26 7.47 0.30
C MET A 23 -3.39 8.29 1.25
N ASP A 24 -2.54 7.63 2.03
CA ASP A 24 -1.62 8.31 2.93
C ASP A 24 -0.65 9.19 2.14
N LEU A 25 -0.15 8.68 1.03
CA LEU A 25 0.76 9.44 0.17
C LEU A 25 0.03 10.62 -0.48
N HIS A 26 -1.20 10.42 -0.91
CA HIS A 26 -2.03 11.47 -1.49
C HIS A 26 -2.28 12.58 -0.46
N ASP A 27 -2.65 12.21 0.75
CA ASP A 27 -2.90 13.17 1.82
C ASP A 27 -1.65 13.97 2.15
N LEU A 28 -0.49 13.30 2.19
CA LEU A 28 0.76 13.98 2.41
C LEU A 28 1.06 14.98 1.29
N SER A 29 0.78 14.60 0.05
CA SER A 29 1.02 15.49 -1.09
C SER A 29 0.20 16.78 -0.99
N GLU A 30 -1.00 16.69 -0.42
CA GLU A 30 -1.85 17.87 -0.22
C GLU A 30 -1.36 18.75 0.92
N GLU A 31 -0.69 18.18 1.92
CA GLU A 31 -0.15 18.92 3.06
C GLU A 31 1.13 19.66 2.73
N LEU A 32 1.84 19.27 1.71
CA LEU A 32 3.13 19.86 1.36
C LEU A 32 3.01 21.36 1.12
N PRO A 33 4.02 22.16 1.50
CA PRO A 33 5.33 21.72 1.99
C PRO A 33 5.38 21.33 3.49
N THR A 34 4.27 21.39 4.19
CA THR A 34 4.20 20.94 5.58
C THR A 34 4.44 19.42 5.60
N ASN A 35 5.22 18.96 6.59
CA ASN A 35 5.54 17.54 6.75
C ASN A 35 6.33 16.93 5.58
N TRP A 36 7.08 17.75 4.85
CA TRP A 36 7.88 17.26 3.72
C TRP A 36 8.89 16.19 4.13
N GLU A 37 9.36 16.21 5.37
CA GLU A 37 10.33 15.22 5.85
C GLU A 37 9.75 13.81 5.94
N LYS A 38 8.42 13.67 5.85
CA LYS A 38 7.76 12.38 5.85
C LYS A 38 7.68 11.74 4.46
N ILE A 39 8.05 12.49 3.42
CA ILE A 39 7.92 11.99 2.04
C ILE A 39 8.59 10.63 1.86
N LEU A 40 9.84 10.50 2.28
CA LEU A 40 10.58 9.25 2.06
C LEU A 40 9.96 8.09 2.83
N GLU A 41 9.51 8.31 4.06
CA GLU A 41 8.90 7.28 4.88
C GLU A 41 7.57 6.81 4.27
N VAL A 42 6.70 7.77 3.93
CA VAL A 42 5.38 7.45 3.35
C VAL A 42 5.54 6.80 1.98
N ALA A 43 6.47 7.31 1.17
CA ALA A 43 6.74 6.75 -0.14
C ALA A 43 7.28 5.31 -0.04
N GLN A 44 8.15 5.03 0.93
CA GLN A 44 8.69 3.69 1.13
C GLN A 44 7.58 2.71 1.52
N THR A 45 6.69 3.13 2.42
CA THR A 45 5.56 2.31 2.83
C THR A 45 4.65 2.00 1.63
N ALA A 46 4.36 3.00 0.81
CA ALA A 46 3.54 2.81 -0.39
C ALA A 46 4.23 1.90 -1.40
N TYR A 47 5.52 2.07 -1.60
CA TYR A 47 6.31 1.23 -2.48
C TYR A 47 6.25 -0.23 -2.05
N ASP A 48 6.52 -0.48 -0.77
CA ASP A 48 6.53 -1.84 -0.23
C ASP A 48 5.16 -2.49 -0.32
N ALA A 49 4.10 -1.75 -0.01
CA ALA A 49 2.74 -2.27 -0.06
C ALA A 49 2.34 -2.69 -1.49
N HIS A 50 2.68 -1.86 -2.47
CA HIS A 50 2.36 -2.16 -3.86
C HIS A 50 3.23 -3.29 -4.41
N LYS A 51 4.50 -3.32 -4.04
CA LYS A 51 5.41 -4.39 -4.44
C LYS A 51 4.90 -5.75 -3.95
N THR A 52 4.48 -5.80 -2.68
CA THR A 52 3.95 -7.03 -2.09
C THR A 52 2.64 -7.46 -2.76
N LEU A 53 1.76 -6.49 -3.04
CA LEU A 53 0.50 -6.75 -3.72
C LEU A 53 0.73 -7.33 -5.11
N MET A 54 1.62 -6.70 -5.89
CA MET A 54 1.88 -7.16 -7.25
C MET A 54 2.54 -8.53 -7.29
N ALA A 55 3.42 -8.81 -6.33
CA ALA A 55 4.02 -10.13 -6.21
C ALA A 55 2.96 -11.20 -5.90
N ALA A 56 1.97 -10.87 -5.08
CA ALA A 56 0.90 -11.81 -4.74
C ALA A 56 -0.07 -12.04 -5.89
N ARG A 57 -0.22 -11.05 -6.79
CA ARG A 57 -1.13 -11.14 -7.93
C ARG A 57 -0.50 -11.85 -9.14
N ASN A 58 0.81 -11.95 -9.17
CA ASN A 58 1.53 -12.65 -10.25
C ASN A 58 1.64 -14.17 -9.95
#